data_f0d206d342821603b12188e641535cb1
#
_entry.id   f0d206d342821603b12188e641535cb1
#
_cell.length_a   1.000
_cell.length_b   1.000
_cell.length_c   1.000
_cell.angle_alpha   90.00
_cell.angle_beta   90.00
_cell.angle_gamma   90.00
#
_symmetry.space_group_name_H-M   'P 1'
#
loop_
_entity.id
_entity.type
_entity.pdbx_description
1 polymer ?
#
loop_
_entity_poly.entity_id
_entity_poly.type
_entity_poly.pdbx_seq_one_letter_code
_entity_poly.pdbx_strand_id
1 'polypeptide(L)'
;MVVSRRTVLASAAAATAYTSTASAASAAGGRPSAQVTRTLRTLRTAADYAVEKIGAVAPRVAGFPVGTKFEKWTYSQNGDWVGGFWPGTLWMAYLYSADTSFRTLAVDWCRRLAPRQYDTTTHDLGFLFSPSWVTAWRLTGDEVWRAGSLQAADSLIQRYNPRGHFLRAWGRLDDPGNAGRVIIDTMMNLDLLAFASRETGDDRYLGIAVEHARTTQRVFPRADGSTPHVFDFAPETGRPLGPGTVQGYSPTSCWSRGQAWGIYGFTTIFRRTGERSFLDTARSLADFAIRALGPDHVPVWDYRAPQQPYDIKDASAGAVMACGLLDLSAATGDRAYREVALRLLTALAQTCLTRDSDRADAVVARCTRNGPAEDGVEISLPYADYYLLEGILRVLRPQDVDRAIDLSTTR
;
A
#
# COMPACT_ATOMS: atom_id res chain seq x y z
N MET A 1 63.63 2.22 -11.39
CA MET A 1 63.66 3.61 -11.82
C MET A 1 62.25 4.01 -12.23
N VAL A 2 61.73 5.06 -11.60
CA VAL A 2 60.50 5.82 -11.81
C VAL A 2 59.18 5.09 -11.51
N VAL A 3 58.72 5.31 -10.28
CA VAL A 3 57.38 5.11 -9.75
C VAL A 3 56.50 6.26 -10.21
N SER A 4 55.38 5.98 -10.89
CA SER A 4 54.34 6.99 -11.16
C SER A 4 53.20 6.80 -10.17
N ARG A 5 52.98 7.79 -9.31
CA ARG A 5 51.81 7.92 -8.42
C ARG A 5 50.62 8.34 -9.25
N ARG A 6 49.57 7.50 -9.33
CA ARG A 6 48.24 7.92 -9.77
C ARG A 6 47.43 8.36 -8.56
N THR A 7 47.08 9.63 -8.58
CA THR A 7 46.19 10.32 -7.64
C THR A 7 44.81 9.75 -7.74
N VAL A 8 44.29 9.21 -6.63
CA VAL A 8 42.88 8.80 -6.49
C VAL A 8 42.09 10.07 -6.18
N LEU A 9 41.32 10.53 -7.14
CA LEU A 9 40.31 11.57 -6.91
C LEU A 9 39.07 10.89 -6.24
N ALA A 10 38.89 11.18 -4.97
CA ALA A 10 37.70 10.86 -4.24
C ALA A 10 36.55 11.77 -4.72
N SER A 11 35.59 11.22 -5.49
CA SER A 11 34.34 11.89 -5.79
C SER A 11 33.47 11.88 -4.54
N ALA A 12 33.37 13.02 -3.87
CA ALA A 12 32.35 13.23 -2.84
C ALA A 12 30.97 13.29 -3.52
N ALA A 13 30.21 12.23 -3.42
CA ALA A 13 28.79 12.25 -3.76
C ALA A 13 28.08 13.14 -2.75
N ALA A 14 27.61 14.30 -3.19
CA ALA A 14 26.74 15.16 -2.41
C ALA A 14 25.38 14.46 -2.22
N ALA A 15 25.15 13.87 -1.06
CA ALA A 15 23.85 13.46 -0.61
C ALA A 15 22.99 14.73 -0.41
N THR A 16 22.18 15.06 -1.40
CA THR A 16 21.17 16.12 -1.26
C THR A 16 20.02 15.53 -0.46
N ALA A 17 20.02 15.84 0.83
CA ALA A 17 19.02 15.44 1.78
C ALA A 17 17.61 15.84 1.30
N TYR A 18 16.68 14.91 1.44
CA TYR A 18 15.25 15.12 1.41
C TYR A 18 14.89 16.05 2.59
N THR A 19 15.03 17.36 2.39
CA THR A 19 14.59 18.33 3.39
C THR A 19 13.09 18.37 3.35
N SER A 20 12.47 17.71 4.34
CA SER A 20 11.05 17.72 4.59
C SER A 20 10.51 19.16 4.52
N THR A 21 9.39 19.35 3.84
CA THR A 21 8.62 20.62 3.81
C THR A 21 8.14 21.09 5.19
N ALA A 22 8.40 20.35 6.26
CA ALA A 22 8.32 20.82 7.63
C ALA A 22 9.40 21.88 7.92
N SER A 23 10.58 21.83 7.27
CA SER A 23 11.66 22.81 7.41
C SER A 23 11.37 24.11 6.65
N ALA A 24 10.58 24.08 5.57
CA ALA A 24 10.24 25.31 4.83
C ALA A 24 9.21 26.19 5.60
N ALA A 25 8.43 25.62 6.51
CA ALA A 25 7.58 26.40 7.42
C ALA A 25 8.37 27.02 8.58
N SER A 26 9.58 26.51 8.86
CA SER A 26 10.46 27.06 9.90
C SER A 26 11.31 28.23 9.41
N ALA A 27 11.51 28.42 8.12
CA ALA A 27 12.27 29.55 7.55
C ALA A 27 11.44 30.85 7.43
N ALA A 28 10.11 30.74 7.44
CA ALA A 28 9.20 31.89 7.61
C ALA A 28 8.62 31.81 9.01
N GLY A 29 9.17 32.49 10.00
CA GLY A 29 8.84 32.44 11.43
C GLY A 29 7.37 32.62 11.84
N GLY A 30 6.43 32.02 11.13
CA GLY A 30 4.99 31.98 11.36
C GLY A 30 4.57 30.73 12.14
N ARG A 31 3.80 30.90 13.22
CA ARG A 31 3.15 29.78 13.90
C ARG A 31 2.23 29.02 12.92
N PRO A 32 2.19 27.66 12.97
CA PRO A 32 1.23 26.90 12.18
C PRO A 32 -0.19 27.44 12.35
N SER A 33 -1.00 27.44 11.29
CA SER A 33 -2.39 27.87 11.41
C SER A 33 -3.15 27.01 12.44
N ALA A 34 -4.19 27.59 13.06
CA ALA A 34 -5.01 26.87 14.03
C ALA A 34 -5.59 25.57 13.44
N GLN A 35 -5.89 25.56 12.14
CA GLN A 35 -6.37 24.38 11.41
C GLN A 35 -5.30 23.29 11.32
N VAL A 36 -4.07 23.63 10.94
CA VAL A 36 -2.95 22.66 10.89
C VAL A 36 -2.69 22.06 12.27
N THR A 37 -2.66 22.91 13.31
CA THR A 37 -2.47 22.45 14.70
C THR A 37 -3.57 21.47 15.12
N ARG A 38 -4.84 21.75 14.78
CA ARG A 38 -5.97 20.87 15.06
C ARG A 38 -5.83 19.53 14.35
N THR A 39 -5.53 19.53 13.06
CA THR A 39 -5.31 18.30 12.25
C THR A 39 -4.21 17.45 12.88
N LEU A 40 -3.04 18.01 13.18
CA LEU A 40 -1.93 17.27 13.77
C LEU A 40 -2.27 16.68 15.15
N ARG A 41 -3.07 17.40 15.96
CA ARG A 41 -3.58 16.90 17.24
C ARG A 41 -4.50 15.69 17.02
N THR A 42 -5.47 15.79 16.11
CA THR A 42 -6.39 14.69 15.77
C THR A 42 -5.62 13.43 15.34
N LEU A 43 -4.64 13.59 14.44
CA LEU A 43 -3.84 12.47 13.97
C LEU A 43 -2.98 11.84 15.07
N ARG A 44 -2.41 12.66 15.97
CA ARG A 44 -1.65 12.15 17.13
C ARG A 44 -2.55 11.35 18.06
N THR A 45 -3.71 11.89 18.44
CA THR A 45 -4.69 11.18 19.28
C THR A 45 -5.18 9.88 18.62
N ALA A 46 -5.28 9.84 17.28
CA ALA A 46 -5.64 8.62 16.56
C ALA A 46 -4.51 7.57 16.60
N ALA A 47 -3.26 8.00 16.45
CA ALA A 47 -2.11 7.11 16.56
C ALA A 47 -1.94 6.56 17.98
N ASP A 48 -2.09 7.41 19.01
CA ASP A 48 -2.04 6.99 20.41
C ASP A 48 -3.08 5.89 20.68
N TYR A 49 -4.35 6.14 20.28
CA TYR A 49 -5.42 5.14 20.39
C TYR A 49 -5.10 3.84 19.62
N ALA A 50 -4.60 3.96 18.38
CA ALA A 50 -4.30 2.78 17.56
C ALA A 50 -3.23 1.91 18.23
N VAL A 51 -2.14 2.51 18.69
CA VAL A 51 -1.04 1.79 19.35
C VAL A 51 -1.47 1.15 20.66
N GLU A 52 -2.26 1.85 21.48
CA GLU A 52 -2.85 1.30 22.71
C GLU A 52 -3.74 0.09 22.41
N LYS A 53 -4.67 0.21 21.43
CA LYS A 53 -5.57 -0.87 21.02
C LYS A 53 -4.79 -2.08 20.50
N ILE A 54 -3.81 -1.86 19.62
CA ILE A 54 -2.96 -2.93 19.06
C ILE A 54 -2.21 -3.63 20.20
N GLY A 55 -1.62 -2.89 21.14
CA GLY A 55 -0.91 -3.46 22.29
C GLY A 55 -1.81 -4.32 23.18
N ALA A 56 -3.05 -3.86 23.44
CA ALA A 56 -4.03 -4.61 24.21
C ALA A 56 -4.54 -5.88 23.52
N VAL A 57 -4.57 -5.90 22.19
CA VAL A 57 -5.10 -7.01 21.39
C VAL A 57 -4.01 -8.01 21.02
N ALA A 58 -2.79 -7.58 20.75
CA ALA A 58 -1.69 -8.40 20.23
C ALA A 58 -1.44 -9.71 21.00
N PRO A 59 -1.52 -9.78 22.35
CA PRO A 59 -1.34 -11.05 23.09
C PRO A 59 -2.40 -12.11 22.82
N ARG A 60 -3.57 -11.71 22.25
CA ARG A 60 -4.69 -12.62 22.00
C ARG A 60 -4.85 -13.01 20.53
N VAL A 61 -4.01 -12.47 19.64
CA VAL A 61 -4.08 -12.75 18.20
C VAL A 61 -3.56 -14.16 17.94
N ALA A 62 -4.45 -15.06 17.51
CA ALA A 62 -4.19 -16.49 17.39
C ALA A 62 -3.73 -16.94 15.98
N GLY A 63 -3.93 -16.09 14.96
CA GLY A 63 -3.57 -16.33 13.56
C GLY A 63 -3.47 -14.99 12.83
N PHE A 64 -3.20 -14.98 11.54
CA PHE A 64 -3.20 -13.74 10.78
C PHE A 64 -4.62 -13.18 10.66
N PRO A 65 -4.90 -11.95 11.13
CA PRO A 65 -6.21 -11.33 10.96
C PRO A 65 -6.56 -11.19 9.48
N VAL A 66 -7.80 -11.53 9.12
CA VAL A 66 -8.31 -11.40 7.74
C VAL A 66 -9.53 -10.49 7.64
N GLY A 67 -10.22 -10.27 8.73
CA GLY A 67 -11.37 -9.41 8.86
C GLY A 67 -12.05 -9.67 10.19
N THR A 68 -13.06 -8.87 10.54
CA THR A 68 -13.78 -9.07 11.79
C THR A 68 -15.15 -9.69 11.58
N LYS A 69 -15.58 -10.48 12.56
CA LYS A 69 -16.96 -10.94 12.74
C LYS A 69 -17.40 -10.62 14.16
N PHE A 70 -18.50 -9.89 14.31
CA PHE A 70 -18.92 -9.38 15.63
C PHE A 70 -17.80 -8.62 16.36
N GLU A 71 -17.08 -7.76 15.62
CA GLU A 71 -15.96 -6.94 16.09
C GLU A 71 -14.69 -7.71 16.51
N LYS A 72 -14.69 -9.06 16.44
CA LYS A 72 -13.54 -9.90 16.74
C LYS A 72 -12.81 -10.34 15.48
N TRP A 73 -11.48 -10.40 15.52
CA TRP A 73 -10.69 -10.90 14.42
C TRP A 73 -11.06 -12.35 14.07
N THR A 74 -11.26 -12.59 12.80
CA THR A 74 -11.18 -13.93 12.19
C THR A 74 -9.79 -14.13 11.62
N TYR A 75 -9.33 -15.37 11.56
CA TYR A 75 -7.93 -15.67 11.30
C TYR A 75 -7.73 -16.64 10.14
N SER A 76 -6.63 -16.41 9.40
CA SER A 76 -6.02 -17.39 8.50
C SER A 76 -4.72 -17.90 9.12
N GLN A 77 -4.42 -19.20 8.98
CA GLN A 77 -3.18 -19.77 9.50
C GLN A 77 -1.97 -19.47 8.61
N ASN A 78 -2.19 -19.34 7.29
CA ASN A 78 -1.16 -19.02 6.31
C ASN A 78 -1.12 -17.53 5.92
N GLY A 79 -2.01 -16.71 6.48
CA GLY A 79 -2.09 -15.27 6.22
C GLY A 79 -2.89 -14.86 5.00
N ASP A 80 -3.38 -15.81 4.18
CA ASP A 80 -4.07 -15.47 2.94
C ASP A 80 -3.27 -14.42 2.13
N TRP A 81 -3.91 -13.46 1.46
CA TRP A 81 -3.21 -12.35 0.81
C TRP A 81 -2.89 -11.17 1.76
N VAL A 82 -3.50 -11.14 2.96
CA VAL A 82 -3.40 -10.03 3.91
C VAL A 82 -2.38 -10.23 5.03
N GLY A 83 -1.72 -11.38 5.10
CA GLY A 83 -0.88 -11.78 6.24
C GLY A 83 0.30 -10.86 6.54
N GLY A 84 0.75 -10.06 5.57
CA GLY A 84 1.82 -9.08 5.77
C GLY A 84 1.39 -7.85 6.56
N PHE A 85 0.10 -7.52 6.58
CA PHE A 85 -0.37 -6.29 7.21
C PHE A 85 -0.34 -6.32 8.74
N TRP A 86 -0.57 -7.49 9.35
CA TRP A 86 -0.47 -7.58 10.82
C TRP A 86 0.96 -7.32 11.33
N PRO A 87 2.02 -8.03 10.87
CA PRO A 87 3.39 -7.66 11.23
C PRO A 87 3.74 -6.23 10.80
N GLY A 88 3.23 -5.76 9.64
CA GLY A 88 3.39 -4.37 9.21
C GLY A 88 2.80 -3.36 10.20
N THR A 89 1.61 -3.63 10.73
CA THR A 89 0.96 -2.81 11.77
C THR A 89 1.80 -2.77 13.06
N LEU A 90 2.37 -3.89 13.46
CA LEU A 90 3.27 -3.96 14.62
C LEU A 90 4.57 -3.16 14.37
N TRP A 91 5.13 -3.19 13.17
CA TRP A 91 6.26 -2.33 12.80
C TRP A 91 5.90 -0.84 12.87
N MET A 92 4.73 -0.44 12.37
CA MET A 92 4.27 0.95 12.47
C MET A 92 4.06 1.37 13.94
N ALA A 93 3.50 0.49 14.76
CA ALA A 93 3.33 0.72 16.20
C ALA A 93 4.70 0.91 16.89
N TYR A 94 5.69 0.09 16.56
CA TYR A 94 7.08 0.26 17.03
C TYR A 94 7.67 1.60 16.62
N LEU A 95 7.55 1.99 15.35
CA LEU A 95 8.08 3.26 14.85
C LEU A 95 7.43 4.47 15.54
N TYR A 96 6.15 4.36 15.93
CA TYR A 96 5.46 5.44 16.63
C TYR A 96 5.84 5.52 18.11
N SER A 97 5.78 4.39 18.82
CA SER A 97 5.93 4.35 20.28
C SER A 97 7.36 4.18 20.79
N ALA A 98 8.25 3.65 19.94
CA ALA A 98 9.59 3.14 20.30
C ALA A 98 9.54 1.95 21.30
N ASP A 99 8.36 1.36 21.55
CA ASP A 99 8.23 0.19 22.42
C ASP A 99 8.73 -1.07 21.69
N THR A 100 9.81 -1.64 22.22
CA THR A 100 10.48 -2.82 21.64
C THR A 100 9.65 -4.09 21.69
N SER A 101 8.58 -4.15 22.48
CA SER A 101 7.65 -5.27 22.50
C SER A 101 6.97 -5.45 21.14
N PHE A 102 6.58 -4.37 20.48
CA PHE A 102 6.03 -4.40 19.12
C PHE A 102 7.03 -4.92 18.08
N ARG A 103 8.31 -4.53 18.21
CA ARG A 103 9.38 -5.07 17.36
C ARG A 103 9.52 -6.57 17.53
N THR A 104 9.52 -7.06 18.76
CA THR A 104 9.62 -8.50 19.06
C THR A 104 8.45 -9.26 18.44
N LEU A 105 7.24 -8.78 18.66
CA LEU A 105 6.03 -9.37 18.05
C LEU A 105 6.06 -9.33 16.52
N ALA A 106 6.46 -8.22 15.92
CA ALA A 106 6.56 -8.09 14.47
C ALA A 106 7.52 -9.12 13.86
N VAL A 107 8.69 -9.32 14.48
CA VAL A 107 9.67 -10.34 14.10
C VAL A 107 9.05 -11.74 14.18
N ASP A 108 8.35 -12.08 15.25
CA ASP A 108 7.73 -13.40 15.41
C ASP A 108 6.64 -13.65 14.36
N TRP A 109 5.82 -12.64 14.07
CA TRP A 109 4.80 -12.74 13.02
C TRP A 109 5.41 -12.79 11.61
N CYS A 110 6.51 -12.09 11.34
CA CYS A 110 7.25 -12.24 10.08
C CYS A 110 7.72 -13.70 9.89
N ARG A 111 8.30 -14.33 10.92
CA ARG A 111 8.73 -15.74 10.83
C ARG A 111 7.60 -16.70 10.44
N ARG A 112 6.37 -16.46 10.90
CA ARG A 112 5.21 -17.29 10.55
C ARG A 112 4.82 -17.17 9.06
N LEU A 113 5.20 -16.09 8.36
CA LEU A 113 5.02 -15.94 6.92
C LEU A 113 6.08 -16.66 6.08
N ALA A 114 7.15 -17.18 6.67
CA ALA A 114 8.27 -17.78 5.95
C ALA A 114 7.86 -18.77 4.83
N PRO A 115 6.89 -19.69 5.03
CA PRO A 115 6.49 -20.60 3.96
C PRO A 115 5.93 -19.91 2.71
N ARG A 116 5.38 -18.69 2.85
CA ARG A 116 4.74 -17.96 1.76
C ARG A 116 5.74 -17.38 0.76
N GLN A 117 7.03 -17.32 1.07
CA GLN A 117 8.06 -16.88 0.12
C GLN A 117 8.14 -17.76 -1.14
N TYR A 118 7.66 -19.00 -1.08
CA TYR A 118 7.63 -19.95 -2.19
C TYR A 118 6.26 -20.04 -2.89
N ASP A 119 5.32 -19.20 -2.52
CA ASP A 119 3.95 -19.26 -3.04
C ASP A 119 3.88 -18.70 -4.46
N THR A 120 3.50 -19.54 -5.40
CA THR A 120 3.28 -19.17 -6.80
C THR A 120 1.80 -19.13 -7.18
N THR A 121 0.88 -19.21 -6.20
CA THR A 121 -0.57 -19.26 -6.47
C THR A 121 -1.24 -17.89 -6.46
N THR A 122 -0.56 -16.86 -5.95
CA THR A 122 -1.04 -15.48 -5.87
C THR A 122 0.01 -14.47 -6.31
N HIS A 123 -0.43 -13.31 -6.78
CA HIS A 123 0.42 -12.14 -7.04
C HIS A 123 0.68 -11.31 -5.77
N ASP A 124 -0.01 -11.59 -4.65
CA ASP A 124 -0.02 -10.76 -3.45
C ASP A 124 1.26 -10.85 -2.60
N LEU A 125 2.34 -11.39 -3.16
CA LEU A 125 3.62 -11.50 -2.47
C LEU A 125 4.18 -10.14 -2.06
N GLY A 126 3.88 -9.07 -2.80
CA GLY A 126 4.20 -7.71 -2.37
C GLY A 126 3.44 -7.31 -1.11
N PHE A 127 2.13 -7.58 -1.02
CA PHE A 127 1.34 -7.33 0.19
C PHE A 127 1.79 -8.17 1.38
N LEU A 128 2.28 -9.39 1.13
CA LEU A 128 2.79 -10.27 2.18
C LEU A 128 4.17 -9.81 2.68
N PHE A 129 5.09 -9.46 1.79
CA PHE A 129 6.50 -9.29 2.14
C PHE A 129 6.94 -7.83 2.27
N SER A 130 6.38 -6.87 1.53
CA SER A 130 6.81 -5.47 1.63
C SER A 130 6.53 -4.85 3.00
N PRO A 131 5.29 -4.92 3.57
CA PRO A 131 5.03 -4.34 4.89
C PRO A 131 5.64 -5.14 6.04
N SER A 132 6.05 -6.37 5.82
CA SER A 132 6.56 -7.29 6.84
C SER A 132 8.07 -7.50 6.74
N TRP A 133 8.54 -8.34 5.81
CA TRP A 133 9.94 -8.77 5.70
C TRP A 133 10.86 -7.69 5.14
N VAL A 134 10.46 -6.97 4.10
CA VAL A 134 11.26 -5.84 3.58
C VAL A 134 11.41 -4.76 4.66
N THR A 135 10.32 -4.45 5.37
CA THR A 135 10.37 -3.54 6.52
C THR A 135 11.28 -4.07 7.63
N ALA A 136 11.20 -5.37 7.95
CA ALA A 136 12.09 -6.01 8.93
C ALA A 136 13.56 -5.90 8.52
N TRP A 137 13.90 -6.19 7.28
CA TRP A 137 15.24 -5.99 6.72
C TRP A 137 15.75 -4.57 6.90
N ARG A 138 14.95 -3.60 6.48
CA ARG A 138 15.32 -2.18 6.53
C ARG A 138 15.53 -1.66 7.96
N LEU A 139 14.79 -2.19 8.94
CA LEU A 139 14.87 -1.76 10.33
C LEU A 139 15.89 -2.53 11.17
N THR A 140 16.26 -3.75 10.76
CA THR A 140 17.13 -4.62 11.56
C THR A 140 18.47 -4.95 10.92
N GLY A 141 18.55 -4.93 9.58
CA GLY A 141 19.74 -5.38 8.85
C GLY A 141 19.98 -6.89 8.88
N ASP A 142 19.00 -7.69 9.31
CA ASP A 142 19.15 -9.16 9.40
C ASP A 142 18.90 -9.78 8.02
N GLU A 143 19.93 -10.41 7.46
CA GLU A 143 19.95 -11.00 6.11
C GLU A 143 18.86 -12.04 5.84
N VAL A 144 18.31 -12.68 6.88
CA VAL A 144 17.23 -13.65 6.72
C VAL A 144 15.99 -13.00 6.08
N TRP A 145 15.69 -11.74 6.46
CA TRP A 145 14.55 -11.00 5.91
C TRP A 145 14.76 -10.59 4.45
N ARG A 146 15.99 -10.19 4.15
CA ARG A 146 16.39 -9.87 2.78
C ARG A 146 16.29 -11.09 1.88
N ALA A 147 16.91 -12.20 2.28
CA ALA A 147 16.92 -13.44 1.51
C ALA A 147 15.51 -13.96 1.23
N GLY A 148 14.62 -13.97 2.23
CA GLY A 148 13.24 -14.42 2.02
C GLY A 148 12.40 -13.45 1.18
N SER A 149 12.66 -12.14 1.24
CA SER A 149 12.01 -11.17 0.36
C SER A 149 12.45 -11.34 -1.10
N LEU A 150 13.72 -11.65 -1.34
CA LEU A 150 14.22 -11.98 -2.67
C LEU A 150 13.61 -13.28 -3.21
N GLN A 151 13.49 -14.32 -2.36
CA GLN A 151 12.79 -15.55 -2.72
C GLN A 151 11.32 -15.31 -3.07
N ALA A 152 10.63 -14.42 -2.34
CA ALA A 152 9.26 -14.03 -2.67
C ALA A 152 9.16 -13.29 -4.01
N ALA A 153 10.13 -12.45 -4.33
CA ALA A 153 10.22 -11.82 -5.65
C ALA A 153 10.47 -12.84 -6.76
N ASP A 154 11.33 -13.86 -6.53
CA ASP A 154 11.53 -14.98 -7.46
C ASP A 154 10.24 -15.77 -7.70
N SER A 155 9.44 -15.97 -6.64
CA SER A 155 8.14 -16.63 -6.78
C SER A 155 7.13 -15.76 -7.53
N LEU A 156 7.14 -14.44 -7.32
CA LEU A 156 6.25 -13.51 -8.00
C LEU A 156 6.53 -13.45 -9.51
N ILE A 157 7.79 -13.37 -9.94
CA ILE A 157 8.11 -13.28 -11.37
C ILE A 157 7.73 -14.55 -12.17
N GLN A 158 7.56 -15.71 -11.52
CA GLN A 158 7.06 -16.91 -12.18
C GLN A 158 5.63 -16.75 -12.72
N ARG A 159 4.88 -15.78 -12.21
CA ARG A 159 3.53 -15.46 -12.64
C ARG A 159 3.49 -14.56 -13.88
N TYR A 160 4.64 -14.16 -14.38
CA TYR A 160 4.75 -13.26 -15.53
C TYR A 160 4.37 -13.96 -16.83
N ASN A 161 3.49 -13.32 -17.60
CA ASN A 161 3.12 -13.73 -18.96
C ASN A 161 3.87 -12.85 -19.97
N PRO A 162 4.89 -13.40 -20.70
CA PRO A 162 5.70 -12.61 -21.62
C PRO A 162 4.98 -12.24 -22.92
N ARG A 163 3.83 -12.84 -23.23
CA ARG A 163 3.05 -12.49 -24.42
C ARG A 163 2.12 -11.30 -24.17
N GLY A 164 1.60 -11.18 -22.96
CA GLY A 164 0.73 -10.09 -22.55
C GLY A 164 1.43 -9.00 -21.75
N HIS A 165 2.69 -9.24 -21.34
CA HIS A 165 3.48 -8.33 -20.52
C HIS A 165 2.79 -8.01 -19.20
N PHE A 166 2.28 -9.04 -18.49
CA PHE A 166 1.59 -8.89 -17.22
C PHE A 166 1.90 -10.02 -16.23
N LEU A 167 1.74 -9.72 -14.94
CA LEU A 167 1.69 -10.71 -13.87
C LEU A 167 0.24 -11.17 -13.70
N ARG A 168 -0.02 -12.47 -13.80
CA ARG A 168 -1.37 -13.03 -13.56
C ARG A 168 -1.74 -12.93 -12.08
N ALA A 169 -3.01 -12.65 -11.78
CA ALA A 169 -3.48 -12.39 -10.42
C ALA A 169 -3.53 -13.65 -9.54
N TRP A 170 -4.39 -14.61 -9.85
CA TRP A 170 -4.71 -15.74 -8.97
C TRP A 170 -4.55 -17.09 -9.64
N GLY A 171 -4.62 -18.13 -8.81
CA GLY A 171 -4.66 -19.52 -9.24
C GLY A 171 -3.29 -20.11 -9.48
N ARG A 172 -3.24 -21.43 -9.47
CA ARG A 172 -2.01 -22.20 -9.78
C ARG A 172 -1.53 -21.88 -11.20
N LEU A 173 -0.23 -21.98 -11.43
CA LEU A 173 0.35 -21.67 -12.75
C LEU A 173 -0.16 -22.60 -13.86
N ASP A 174 -0.52 -23.82 -13.52
CA ASP A 174 -1.09 -24.83 -14.43
C ASP A 174 -2.62 -24.74 -14.60
N ASP A 175 -3.31 -23.84 -13.84
CA ASP A 175 -4.74 -23.60 -13.98
C ASP A 175 -5.01 -22.61 -15.13
N PRO A 176 -5.70 -23.02 -16.22
CA PRO A 176 -6.03 -22.14 -17.33
C PRO A 176 -7.10 -21.08 -16.99
N GLY A 177 -7.92 -21.32 -15.95
CA GLY A 177 -9.11 -20.50 -15.66
C GLY A 177 -8.81 -19.03 -15.34
N ASN A 178 -7.64 -18.75 -14.75
CA ASN A 178 -7.20 -17.40 -14.41
C ASN A 178 -5.91 -16.99 -15.13
N ALA A 179 -5.48 -17.73 -16.15
CA ALA A 179 -4.17 -17.54 -16.79
C ALA A 179 -3.98 -16.15 -17.42
N GLY A 180 -5.07 -15.52 -17.89
CA GLY A 180 -5.07 -14.19 -18.48
C GLY A 180 -5.58 -13.08 -17.57
N ARG A 181 -5.82 -13.36 -16.27
CA ARG A 181 -6.44 -12.40 -15.35
C ARG A 181 -5.43 -11.46 -14.72
N VAL A 182 -5.70 -10.17 -14.82
CA VAL A 182 -4.96 -9.08 -14.19
C VAL A 182 -5.94 -8.28 -13.31
N ILE A 183 -5.48 -7.85 -12.15
CA ILE A 183 -6.25 -6.94 -11.28
C ILE A 183 -5.39 -5.72 -10.90
N ILE A 184 -6.07 -4.62 -10.62
CA ILE A 184 -5.41 -3.33 -10.32
C ILE A 184 -4.50 -3.43 -9.08
N ASP A 185 -4.83 -4.31 -8.15
CA ASP A 185 -4.11 -4.56 -6.89
C ASP A 185 -2.64 -4.98 -7.12
N THR A 186 -2.35 -5.63 -8.28
CA THR A 186 -0.99 -6.02 -8.65
C THR A 186 -0.03 -4.84 -8.65
N MET A 187 -0.51 -3.62 -8.93
CA MET A 187 0.30 -2.41 -8.92
C MET A 187 1.00 -2.17 -7.56
N MET A 188 0.37 -2.58 -6.45
CA MET A 188 0.96 -2.50 -5.12
C MET A 188 2.02 -3.58 -4.86
N ASN A 189 1.96 -4.68 -5.57
CA ASN A 189 2.88 -5.81 -5.42
C ASN A 189 4.20 -5.61 -6.19
N LEU A 190 4.25 -4.64 -7.11
CA LEU A 190 5.43 -4.35 -7.95
C LEU A 190 6.61 -3.79 -7.15
N ASP A 191 6.38 -3.16 -6.00
CA ASP A 191 7.47 -2.61 -5.18
C ASP A 191 8.40 -3.69 -4.62
N LEU A 192 7.90 -4.92 -4.41
CA LEU A 192 8.74 -6.06 -4.06
C LEU A 192 9.75 -6.39 -5.17
N LEU A 193 9.34 -6.27 -6.44
CA LEU A 193 10.25 -6.48 -7.57
C LEU A 193 11.27 -5.35 -7.71
N ALA A 194 10.85 -4.11 -7.48
CA ALA A 194 11.78 -2.97 -7.45
C ALA A 194 12.80 -3.11 -6.30
N PHE A 195 12.37 -3.59 -5.14
CA PHE A 195 13.26 -3.95 -4.03
C PHE A 195 14.27 -5.02 -4.47
N ALA A 196 13.82 -6.11 -5.07
CA ALA A 196 14.69 -7.21 -5.51
C ALA A 196 15.72 -6.75 -6.54
N SER A 197 15.31 -5.95 -7.53
CA SER A 197 16.22 -5.38 -8.53
C SER A 197 17.33 -4.56 -7.87
N ARG A 198 16.98 -3.69 -6.93
CA ARG A 198 17.96 -2.85 -6.23
C ARG A 198 18.92 -3.67 -5.37
N GLU A 199 18.42 -4.66 -4.64
CA GLU A 199 19.23 -5.48 -3.73
C GLU A 199 20.17 -6.45 -4.44
N THR A 200 19.83 -6.87 -5.65
CA THR A 200 20.59 -7.87 -6.42
C THR A 200 21.37 -7.26 -7.60
N GLY A 201 20.96 -6.09 -8.08
CA GLY A 201 21.44 -5.53 -9.34
C GLY A 201 20.88 -6.24 -10.58
N ASP A 202 19.90 -7.13 -10.43
CA ASP A 202 19.26 -7.83 -11.55
C ASP A 202 18.05 -7.04 -12.06
N ASP A 203 18.19 -6.45 -13.24
CA ASP A 203 17.17 -5.60 -13.86
C ASP A 203 15.93 -6.37 -14.33
N ARG A 204 15.95 -7.71 -14.36
CA ARG A 204 14.77 -8.51 -14.74
C ARG A 204 13.57 -8.23 -13.84
N TYR A 205 13.79 -8.06 -12.53
CA TYR A 205 12.71 -7.80 -11.60
C TYR A 205 12.01 -6.46 -11.90
N LEU A 206 12.78 -5.39 -12.01
CA LEU A 206 12.24 -4.06 -12.34
C LEU A 206 11.67 -4.04 -13.76
N GLY A 207 12.29 -4.73 -14.71
CA GLY A 207 11.80 -4.88 -16.09
C GLY A 207 10.39 -5.46 -16.13
N ILE A 208 10.15 -6.58 -15.44
CA ILE A 208 8.82 -7.21 -15.33
C ILE A 208 7.82 -6.27 -14.63
N ALA A 209 8.22 -5.58 -13.57
CA ALA A 209 7.35 -4.61 -12.90
C ALA A 209 6.93 -3.47 -13.84
N VAL A 210 7.86 -2.93 -14.62
CA VAL A 210 7.60 -1.86 -15.61
C VAL A 210 6.69 -2.35 -16.73
N GLU A 211 6.92 -3.54 -17.28
CA GLU A 211 6.07 -4.11 -18.33
C GLU A 211 4.64 -4.33 -17.86
N HIS A 212 4.47 -4.87 -16.63
CA HIS A 212 3.16 -5.00 -16.03
C HIS A 212 2.49 -3.63 -15.83
N ALA A 213 3.21 -2.65 -15.30
CA ALA A 213 2.68 -1.30 -15.08
C ALA A 213 2.26 -0.63 -16.40
N ARG A 214 3.04 -0.77 -17.48
CA ARG A 214 2.69 -0.26 -18.81
C ARG A 214 1.46 -0.97 -19.40
N THR A 215 1.32 -2.27 -19.19
CA THR A 215 0.13 -3.01 -19.61
C THR A 215 -1.10 -2.54 -18.84
N THR A 216 -0.99 -2.39 -17.52
CA THR A 216 -2.06 -1.86 -16.67
C THR A 216 -2.42 -0.42 -17.06
N GLN A 217 -1.43 0.45 -17.28
CA GLN A 217 -1.63 1.84 -17.74
C GLN A 217 -2.42 1.92 -19.04
N ARG A 218 -2.21 0.98 -19.95
CA ARG A 218 -2.84 0.98 -21.26
C ARG A 218 -4.32 0.59 -21.25
N VAL A 219 -4.75 -0.25 -20.28
CA VAL A 219 -6.09 -0.85 -20.33
C VAL A 219 -6.99 -0.55 -19.13
N PHE A 220 -6.44 -0.20 -17.96
CA PHE A 220 -7.25 0.06 -16.78
C PHE A 220 -7.82 1.49 -16.70
N PRO A 221 -7.04 2.57 -16.92
CA PRO A 221 -7.57 3.91 -16.81
C PRO A 221 -8.60 4.20 -17.91
N ARG A 222 -9.79 4.62 -17.52
CA ARG A 222 -10.81 5.15 -18.44
C ARG A 222 -10.58 6.63 -18.70
N ALA A 223 -11.22 7.18 -19.71
CA ALA A 223 -11.08 8.59 -20.10
C ALA A 223 -11.38 9.60 -18.96
N ASP A 224 -12.22 9.22 -18.00
CA ASP A 224 -12.56 10.06 -16.84
C ASP A 224 -11.61 9.87 -15.63
N GLY A 225 -10.64 8.95 -15.74
CA GLY A 225 -9.68 8.60 -14.68
C GLY A 225 -10.14 7.49 -13.74
N SER A 226 -11.31 6.89 -13.96
CA SER A 226 -11.74 5.72 -13.19
C SER A 226 -11.10 4.42 -13.69
N THR A 227 -11.06 3.37 -12.84
CA THR A 227 -10.54 2.05 -13.21
C THR A 227 -11.56 0.94 -12.97
N PRO A 228 -11.56 -0.16 -13.77
CA PRO A 228 -12.18 -1.42 -13.38
C PRO A 228 -11.34 -2.10 -12.29
N HIS A 229 -11.89 -3.14 -11.65
CA HIS A 229 -11.14 -3.98 -10.73
C HIS A 229 -10.26 -4.98 -11.49
N VAL A 230 -10.82 -5.66 -12.47
CA VAL A 230 -10.21 -6.76 -13.25
C VAL A 230 -10.09 -6.35 -14.70
N PHE A 231 -9.08 -6.89 -15.38
CA PHE A 231 -9.00 -6.91 -16.83
C PHE A 231 -8.47 -8.26 -17.30
N ASP A 232 -9.20 -8.93 -18.21
CA ASP A 232 -8.83 -10.23 -18.73
C ASP A 232 -8.14 -10.13 -20.09
N PHE A 233 -7.20 -11.04 -20.34
CA PHE A 233 -6.42 -11.19 -21.56
C PHE A 233 -6.49 -12.64 -22.05
N ALA A 234 -6.34 -12.84 -23.35
CA ALA A 234 -6.05 -14.17 -23.92
C ALA A 234 -4.60 -14.54 -23.59
N PRO A 235 -4.34 -15.52 -22.72
CA PRO A 235 -2.99 -15.74 -22.18
C PRO A 235 -1.99 -16.20 -23.24
N GLU A 236 -2.45 -16.86 -24.31
CA GLU A 236 -1.60 -17.38 -25.41
C GLU A 236 -1.12 -16.28 -26.36
N THR A 237 -1.83 -15.15 -26.43
CA THR A 237 -1.55 -14.07 -27.39
C THR A 237 -1.29 -12.72 -26.73
N GLY A 238 -1.67 -12.56 -25.46
CA GLY A 238 -1.66 -11.26 -24.77
C GLY A 238 -2.75 -10.29 -25.26
N ARG A 239 -3.70 -10.73 -26.07
CA ARG A 239 -4.77 -9.87 -26.60
C ARG A 239 -5.75 -9.50 -25.48
N PRO A 240 -6.05 -8.18 -25.29
CA PRO A 240 -7.07 -7.72 -24.35
C PRO A 240 -8.45 -8.33 -24.66
N LEU A 241 -9.14 -8.82 -23.64
CA LEU A 241 -10.51 -9.34 -23.73
C LEU A 241 -11.53 -8.35 -23.19
N GLY A 242 -11.23 -7.69 -22.08
CA GLY A 242 -12.10 -6.67 -21.51
C GLY A 242 -12.07 -6.58 -20.00
N PRO A 243 -12.78 -5.57 -19.43
CA PRO A 243 -12.85 -5.37 -17.99
C PRO A 243 -13.77 -6.38 -17.31
N GLY A 244 -13.45 -6.67 -16.05
CA GLY A 244 -14.24 -7.48 -15.14
C GLY A 244 -14.25 -6.92 -13.73
N THR A 245 -14.90 -7.62 -12.81
CA THR A 245 -14.87 -7.31 -11.39
C THR A 245 -15.08 -8.57 -10.55
N VAL A 246 -14.61 -8.52 -9.30
CA VAL A 246 -14.89 -9.49 -8.25
C VAL A 246 -15.39 -8.75 -7.00
N GLN A 247 -14.75 -7.63 -6.64
CA GLN A 247 -15.06 -6.88 -5.43
C GLN A 247 -15.82 -5.57 -5.70
N GLY A 248 -15.81 -5.07 -6.93
CA GLY A 248 -16.60 -3.92 -7.36
C GLY A 248 -18.01 -4.30 -7.81
N TYR A 249 -18.88 -3.31 -7.94
CA TYR A 249 -20.28 -3.49 -8.28
C TYR A 249 -20.50 -4.14 -9.66
N SER A 250 -19.74 -3.70 -10.66
CA SER A 250 -19.85 -4.22 -12.04
C SER A 250 -18.52 -4.02 -12.80
N PRO A 251 -18.33 -4.68 -13.97
CA PRO A 251 -17.16 -4.47 -14.82
C PRO A 251 -16.96 -3.01 -15.25
N THR A 252 -18.03 -2.23 -15.29
CA THR A 252 -18.02 -0.80 -15.68
C THR A 252 -18.02 0.15 -14.49
N SER A 253 -18.17 -0.35 -13.27
CA SER A 253 -18.11 0.43 -12.04
C SER A 253 -16.67 0.81 -11.64
N CYS A 254 -16.51 1.41 -10.48
CA CYS A 254 -15.21 1.84 -9.97
C CYS A 254 -15.13 1.51 -8.48
N TRP A 255 -14.61 0.34 -8.16
CA TRP A 255 -14.32 -0.10 -6.80
C TRP A 255 -13.28 0.84 -6.16
N SER A 256 -13.66 1.48 -5.04
CA SER A 256 -12.89 2.59 -4.47
C SER A 256 -11.50 2.17 -3.98
N ARG A 257 -11.38 0.98 -3.39
CA ARG A 257 -10.07 0.46 -2.95
C ARG A 257 -9.18 0.10 -4.13
N GLY A 258 -9.74 -0.44 -5.22
CA GLY A 258 -9.00 -0.66 -6.46
C GLY A 258 -8.48 0.64 -7.06
N GLN A 259 -9.30 1.69 -7.07
CA GLN A 259 -8.87 3.03 -7.47
C GLN A 259 -7.72 3.54 -6.61
N ALA A 260 -7.80 3.35 -5.28
CA ALA A 260 -6.74 3.73 -4.34
C ALA A 260 -5.44 2.93 -4.57
N TRP A 261 -5.54 1.61 -4.84
CA TRP A 261 -4.38 0.80 -5.23
C TRP A 261 -3.70 1.32 -6.50
N GLY A 262 -4.49 1.73 -7.50
CA GLY A 262 -3.96 2.34 -8.73
C GLY A 262 -3.21 3.63 -8.44
N ILE A 263 -3.78 4.55 -7.66
CA ILE A 263 -3.14 5.84 -7.30
C ILE A 263 -1.79 5.58 -6.62
N TYR A 264 -1.77 4.71 -5.59
CA TYR A 264 -0.57 4.45 -4.82
C TYR A 264 0.46 3.68 -5.65
N GLY A 265 0.05 2.61 -6.35
CA GLY A 265 0.94 1.75 -7.14
C GLY A 265 1.59 2.49 -8.32
N PHE A 266 0.84 3.30 -9.08
CA PHE A 266 1.42 4.11 -10.15
C PHE A 266 2.37 5.20 -9.62
N THR A 267 2.08 5.80 -8.47
CA THR A 267 3.01 6.73 -7.83
C THR A 267 4.29 6.03 -7.39
N THR A 268 4.16 4.82 -6.83
CA THR A 268 5.32 4.01 -6.41
C THR A 268 6.18 3.61 -7.59
N ILE A 269 5.61 3.09 -8.69
CA ILE A 269 6.42 2.70 -9.85
C ILE A 269 7.08 3.92 -10.53
N PHE A 270 6.43 5.10 -10.53
CA PHE A 270 7.08 6.34 -10.93
C PHE A 270 8.32 6.63 -10.07
N ARG A 271 8.21 6.50 -8.76
CA ARG A 271 9.33 6.74 -7.84
C ARG A 271 10.51 5.78 -8.10
N ARG A 272 10.22 4.54 -8.49
CA ARG A 272 11.25 3.52 -8.79
C ARG A 272 11.90 3.69 -10.16
N THR A 273 11.24 4.36 -11.11
CA THR A 273 11.69 4.42 -12.51
C THR A 273 11.98 5.82 -13.01
N GLY A 274 11.37 6.84 -12.42
CA GLY A 274 11.36 8.21 -12.96
C GLY A 274 10.50 8.39 -14.22
N GLU A 275 9.77 7.37 -14.67
CA GLU A 275 8.94 7.42 -15.89
C GLU A 275 7.68 8.26 -15.66
N ARG A 276 7.66 9.47 -16.21
CA ARG A 276 6.61 10.47 -15.97
C ARG A 276 5.21 10.02 -16.37
N SER A 277 5.08 9.16 -17.36
CA SER A 277 3.77 8.63 -17.78
C SER A 277 3.02 7.95 -16.64
N PHE A 278 3.73 7.26 -15.74
CA PHE A 278 3.12 6.66 -14.55
C PHE A 278 2.63 7.71 -13.56
N LEU A 279 3.38 8.82 -13.41
CA LEU A 279 2.95 9.94 -12.57
C LEU A 279 1.68 10.59 -13.12
N ASP A 280 1.61 10.81 -14.44
CA ASP A 280 0.45 11.39 -15.10
C ASP A 280 -0.79 10.48 -14.97
N THR A 281 -0.59 9.16 -15.03
CA THR A 281 -1.65 8.18 -14.74
C THR A 281 -2.11 8.29 -13.29
N ALA A 282 -1.20 8.28 -12.32
CA ALA A 282 -1.55 8.43 -10.90
C ALA A 282 -2.35 9.71 -10.63
N ARG A 283 -1.99 10.84 -11.27
CA ARG A 283 -2.74 12.10 -11.19
C ARG A 283 -4.16 11.96 -11.72
N SER A 284 -4.31 11.37 -12.91
CA SER A 284 -5.64 11.17 -13.52
C SER A 284 -6.55 10.33 -12.62
N LEU A 285 -6.01 9.24 -12.04
CA LEU A 285 -6.75 8.39 -11.11
C LEU A 285 -7.10 9.15 -9.81
N ALA A 286 -6.16 9.92 -9.27
CA ALA A 286 -6.36 10.70 -8.05
C ALA A 286 -7.43 11.78 -8.25
N ASP A 287 -7.38 12.50 -9.36
CA ASP A 287 -8.33 13.58 -9.69
C ASP A 287 -9.76 13.02 -9.81
N PHE A 288 -9.93 11.82 -10.42
CA PHE A 288 -11.22 11.15 -10.43
C PHE A 288 -11.69 10.83 -9.01
N ALA A 289 -10.87 10.15 -8.21
CA ALA A 289 -11.23 9.72 -6.86
C ALA A 289 -11.58 10.91 -5.96
N ILE A 290 -10.82 12.01 -6.06
CA ILE A 290 -11.06 13.24 -5.31
C ILE A 290 -12.43 13.87 -5.67
N ARG A 291 -12.79 13.90 -6.95
CA ARG A 291 -14.11 14.38 -7.38
C ARG A 291 -15.25 13.49 -6.93
N ALA A 292 -14.99 12.19 -6.78
CA ALA A 292 -15.97 11.19 -6.37
C ALA A 292 -16.17 11.08 -4.84
N LEU A 293 -15.29 11.71 -4.05
CA LEU A 293 -15.42 11.73 -2.59
C LEU A 293 -16.68 12.48 -2.16
N GLY A 294 -17.42 11.86 -1.24
CA GLY A 294 -18.52 12.54 -0.54
C GLY A 294 -18.03 13.59 0.47
N PRO A 295 -18.95 14.39 1.01
CA PRO A 295 -18.62 15.49 1.92
C PRO A 295 -18.03 15.03 3.25
N ASP A 296 -18.25 13.77 3.65
CA ASP A 296 -17.70 13.15 4.86
C ASP A 296 -16.26 12.67 4.70
N HIS A 297 -15.70 12.73 3.48
CA HIS A 297 -14.35 12.27 3.14
C HIS A 297 -14.06 10.81 3.53
N VAL A 298 -15.08 9.95 3.66
CA VAL A 298 -14.92 8.50 3.76
C VAL A 298 -15.43 7.88 2.47
N PRO A 299 -14.57 7.21 1.67
CA PRO A 299 -15.01 6.64 0.40
C PRO A 299 -16.17 5.67 0.56
N VAL A 300 -17.09 5.65 -0.38
CA VAL A 300 -18.02 4.55 -0.60
C VAL A 300 -17.25 3.36 -1.18
N TRP A 301 -17.74 2.13 -0.98
CA TRP A 301 -17.04 0.93 -1.45
C TRP A 301 -16.87 0.85 -2.97
N ASP A 302 -17.81 1.44 -3.73
CA ASP A 302 -17.72 1.58 -5.18
C ASP A 302 -18.35 2.92 -5.60
N TYR A 303 -17.61 3.75 -6.30
CA TYR A 303 -18.02 5.10 -6.67
C TYR A 303 -19.20 5.15 -7.68
N ARG A 304 -19.56 4.01 -8.27
CA ARG A 304 -20.62 3.89 -9.27
C ARG A 304 -21.70 2.87 -8.90
N ALA A 305 -21.62 2.26 -7.72
CA ALA A 305 -22.71 1.44 -7.22
C ALA A 305 -23.95 2.29 -6.93
N PRO A 306 -25.16 1.75 -7.12
CA PRO A 306 -26.37 2.41 -6.65
C PRO A 306 -26.31 2.59 -5.13
N GLN A 307 -26.58 3.79 -4.67
CA GLN A 307 -26.60 4.11 -3.24
C GLN A 307 -28.03 3.92 -2.72
N GLN A 308 -28.34 2.70 -2.27
CA GLN A 308 -29.64 2.33 -1.77
C GLN A 308 -29.49 1.21 -0.72
N PRO A 309 -30.10 1.32 0.44
CA PRO A 309 -30.82 2.47 1.03
C PRO A 309 -29.87 3.50 1.68
N TYR A 310 -28.57 3.23 1.77
CA TYR A 310 -27.52 4.09 2.33
C TYR A 310 -26.17 3.77 1.66
N ASP A 311 -25.24 4.69 1.80
CA ASP A 311 -23.88 4.54 1.27
C ASP A 311 -23.08 3.52 2.08
N ILE A 312 -22.78 2.37 1.49
CA ILE A 312 -21.83 1.43 2.07
C ILE A 312 -20.43 2.04 1.98
N LYS A 313 -19.75 2.16 3.11
CA LYS A 313 -18.42 2.78 3.22
C LYS A 313 -17.28 1.76 3.11
N ASP A 314 -16.13 2.25 2.63
CA ASP A 314 -14.86 1.53 2.71
C ASP A 314 -13.75 2.43 3.25
N ALA A 315 -13.64 2.48 4.58
CA ALA A 315 -12.60 3.25 5.27
C ALA A 315 -11.19 2.80 4.87
N SER A 316 -11.01 1.52 4.48
CA SER A 316 -9.72 1.01 4.02
C SER A 316 -9.27 1.67 2.72
N ALA A 317 -10.21 1.92 1.78
CA ALA A 317 -9.92 2.68 0.56
C ALA A 317 -9.44 4.10 0.88
N GLY A 318 -10.04 4.73 1.90
CA GLY A 318 -9.63 6.06 2.38
C GLY A 318 -8.21 6.08 2.94
N ALA A 319 -7.85 5.07 3.73
CA ALA A 319 -6.51 4.95 4.31
C ALA A 319 -5.43 4.74 3.23
N VAL A 320 -5.67 3.83 2.30
CA VAL A 320 -4.78 3.59 1.14
C VAL A 320 -4.65 4.82 0.26
N MET A 321 -5.78 5.46 -0.08
CA MET A 321 -5.80 6.67 -0.90
C MET A 321 -5.01 7.81 -0.24
N ALA A 322 -5.12 7.97 1.08
CA ALA A 322 -4.36 8.98 1.80
C ALA A 322 -2.85 8.77 1.69
N CYS A 323 -2.36 7.53 1.80
CA CYS A 323 -0.94 7.19 1.61
C CYS A 323 -0.49 7.51 0.17
N GLY A 324 -1.26 7.07 -0.83
CA GLY A 324 -0.97 7.35 -2.24
C GLY A 324 -0.97 8.84 -2.57
N LEU A 325 -1.89 9.63 -2.02
CA LEU A 325 -1.95 11.09 -2.21
C LEU A 325 -0.79 11.82 -1.51
N LEU A 326 -0.32 11.35 -0.36
CA LEU A 326 0.88 11.90 0.28
C LEU A 326 2.11 11.70 -0.62
N ASP A 327 2.27 10.52 -1.21
CA ASP A 327 3.34 10.24 -2.17
C ASP A 327 3.19 11.07 -3.43
N LEU A 328 1.98 11.16 -3.97
CA LEU A 328 1.70 11.93 -5.18
C LEU A 328 1.99 13.42 -4.98
N SER A 329 1.64 13.96 -3.81
CA SER A 329 2.00 15.33 -3.44
C SER A 329 3.51 15.54 -3.39
N ALA A 330 4.26 14.60 -2.83
CA ALA A 330 5.72 14.66 -2.78
C ALA A 330 6.34 14.57 -4.20
N ALA A 331 5.80 13.69 -5.05
CA ALA A 331 6.29 13.46 -6.40
C ALA A 331 6.00 14.64 -7.36
N THR A 332 4.87 15.29 -7.19
CA THR A 332 4.42 16.40 -8.06
C THR A 332 4.78 17.79 -7.54
N GLY A 333 5.02 17.93 -6.24
CA GLY A 333 5.10 19.23 -5.56
C GLY A 333 3.73 19.90 -5.34
N ASP A 334 2.63 19.29 -5.80
CA ASP A 334 1.29 19.83 -5.65
C ASP A 334 0.73 19.54 -4.24
N ARG A 335 0.54 20.62 -3.48
CA ARG A 335 0.03 20.56 -2.11
C ARG A 335 -1.44 20.17 -2.00
N ALA A 336 -2.23 20.32 -3.06
CA ALA A 336 -3.65 19.98 -3.05
C ALA A 336 -3.86 18.50 -2.71
N TYR A 337 -3.02 17.59 -3.24
CA TYR A 337 -3.09 16.17 -2.91
C TYR A 337 -2.83 15.91 -1.41
N ARG A 338 -1.85 16.61 -0.81
CA ARG A 338 -1.60 16.51 0.64
C ARG A 338 -2.78 17.00 1.46
N GLU A 339 -3.43 18.07 1.05
CA GLU A 339 -4.60 18.60 1.77
C GLU A 339 -5.76 17.60 1.75
N VAL A 340 -6.00 16.92 0.62
CA VAL A 340 -7.01 15.86 0.54
C VAL A 340 -6.63 14.68 1.42
N ALA A 341 -5.37 14.24 1.41
CA ALA A 341 -4.87 13.18 2.28
C ALA A 341 -5.10 13.50 3.77
N LEU A 342 -4.82 14.73 4.19
CA LEU A 342 -5.07 15.16 5.56
C LEU A 342 -6.56 15.17 5.91
N ARG A 343 -7.45 15.54 4.98
CA ARG A 343 -8.91 15.45 5.19
C ARG A 343 -9.36 14.00 5.34
N LEU A 344 -8.90 13.09 4.46
CA LEU A 344 -9.18 11.65 4.58
C LEU A 344 -8.74 11.09 5.93
N LEU A 345 -7.47 11.27 6.30
CA LEU A 345 -6.94 10.79 7.59
C LEU A 345 -7.69 11.38 8.80
N THR A 346 -8.06 12.66 8.72
CA THR A 346 -8.84 13.33 9.78
C THR A 346 -10.25 12.74 9.87
N ALA A 347 -10.92 12.53 8.75
CA ALA A 347 -12.25 11.91 8.71
C ALA A 347 -12.23 10.49 9.28
N LEU A 348 -11.28 9.66 8.85
CA LEU A 348 -11.10 8.30 9.39
C LEU A 348 -10.83 8.31 10.89
N ALA A 349 -9.95 9.22 11.35
CA ALA A 349 -9.63 9.38 12.78
C ALA A 349 -10.83 9.84 13.64
N GLN A 350 -11.78 10.54 13.06
CA GLN A 350 -12.94 11.08 13.76
C GLN A 350 -14.17 10.16 13.71
N THR A 351 -14.35 9.41 12.64
CA THR A 351 -15.62 8.72 12.35
C THR A 351 -15.52 7.22 12.12
N CYS A 352 -14.30 6.68 11.96
CA CYS A 352 -14.10 5.27 11.63
C CYS A 352 -13.28 4.48 12.67
N LEU A 353 -12.83 5.10 13.76
CA LEU A 353 -12.13 4.36 14.81
C LEU A 353 -13.13 3.63 15.72
N THR A 354 -12.72 2.47 16.21
CA THR A 354 -13.54 1.59 17.08
C THR A 354 -13.56 2.07 18.55
N ARG A 355 -13.46 3.39 18.81
CA ARG A 355 -13.37 3.95 20.16
C ARG A 355 -14.58 3.67 21.03
N ASP A 356 -15.75 3.58 20.41
CA ASP A 356 -17.02 3.40 21.12
C ASP A 356 -17.29 1.92 21.44
N SER A 357 -16.34 1.02 21.16
CA SER A 357 -16.46 -0.41 21.44
C SER A 357 -15.24 -0.96 22.17
N ASP A 358 -15.42 -1.31 23.43
CA ASP A 358 -14.42 -2.07 24.22
C ASP A 358 -14.25 -3.50 23.72
N ARG A 359 -15.18 -3.99 22.88
CA ARG A 359 -15.19 -5.35 22.34
C ARG A 359 -14.37 -5.47 21.07
N ALA A 360 -14.20 -4.38 20.32
CA ALA A 360 -13.52 -4.40 19.03
C ALA A 360 -12.03 -4.75 19.17
N ASP A 361 -11.56 -5.69 18.34
CA ASP A 361 -10.15 -6.06 18.26
C ASP A 361 -9.36 -5.15 17.28
N ALA A 362 -10.00 -4.62 16.24
CA ALA A 362 -9.39 -3.76 15.24
C ALA A 362 -9.41 -2.28 15.62
N VAL A 363 -8.61 -1.48 14.93
CA VAL A 363 -8.55 -0.03 15.07
C VAL A 363 -9.60 0.67 14.20
N VAL A 364 -9.73 0.24 12.93
CA VAL A 364 -10.58 0.88 11.91
C VAL A 364 -11.82 0.04 11.63
N ALA A 365 -12.99 0.63 11.74
CA ALA A 365 -14.27 0.05 11.31
C ALA A 365 -14.71 0.61 9.95
N ARG A 366 -15.89 0.19 9.48
CA ARG A 366 -16.55 0.65 8.25
C ARG A 366 -15.72 0.39 6.99
N CYS A 367 -15.07 -0.77 6.93
CA CYS A 367 -14.37 -1.26 5.76
C CYS A 367 -15.21 -2.32 5.04
N THR A 368 -15.24 -2.31 3.71
CA THR A 368 -15.98 -3.31 2.94
C THR A 368 -15.04 -4.15 2.10
N ARG A 369 -14.97 -5.47 2.41
CA ARG A 369 -14.09 -6.41 1.71
C ARG A 369 -14.60 -6.72 0.31
N ASN A 370 -15.83 -7.23 0.20
CA ASN A 370 -16.44 -7.65 -1.05
C ASN A 370 -17.95 -7.38 -1.01
N GLY A 371 -18.37 -6.25 -1.57
CA GLY A 371 -19.76 -5.83 -1.60
C GLY A 371 -20.67 -6.79 -2.39
N PRO A 372 -20.31 -7.22 -3.62
CA PRO A 372 -21.15 -8.13 -4.40
C PRO A 372 -21.41 -9.49 -3.75
N ALA A 373 -20.44 -9.99 -2.99
CA ALA A 373 -20.57 -11.27 -2.28
C ALA A 373 -21.22 -11.11 -0.90
N GLU A 374 -21.58 -9.89 -0.49
CA GLU A 374 -22.03 -9.55 0.87
C GLU A 374 -21.07 -10.07 1.96
N ASP A 375 -19.78 -10.20 1.57
CA ASP A 375 -18.74 -10.75 2.43
C ASP A 375 -17.91 -9.63 3.04
N GLY A 376 -18.11 -9.41 4.33
CA GLY A 376 -17.38 -8.40 5.09
C GLY A 376 -17.77 -6.97 4.69
N VAL A 377 -19.07 -6.66 4.71
CA VAL A 377 -19.61 -5.30 4.50
C VAL A 377 -19.54 -4.52 5.82
N GLU A 378 -18.92 -3.34 5.77
CA GLU A 378 -18.71 -2.41 6.90
C GLU A 378 -18.09 -3.05 8.16
N ILE A 379 -17.19 -4.02 7.97
CA ILE A 379 -16.39 -4.65 9.03
C ILE A 379 -15.06 -3.92 9.25
N SER A 380 -14.17 -4.50 10.05
CA SER A 380 -12.76 -4.09 10.15
C SER A 380 -11.86 -5.02 9.35
N LEU A 381 -10.79 -4.45 8.77
CA LEU A 381 -9.85 -5.15 7.89
C LEU A 381 -8.40 -4.82 8.26
N PRO A 382 -7.47 -5.79 8.31
CA PRO A 382 -6.11 -5.57 8.83
C PRO A 382 -5.30 -4.55 8.02
N TYR A 383 -5.52 -4.45 6.72
CA TYR A 383 -4.87 -3.46 5.89
C TYR A 383 -5.39 -2.03 6.14
N ALA A 384 -6.62 -1.86 6.66
CA ALA A 384 -7.10 -0.54 7.07
C ALA A 384 -6.33 -0.02 8.28
N ASP A 385 -6.06 -0.87 9.27
CA ASP A 385 -5.27 -0.52 10.45
C ASP A 385 -3.84 -0.17 10.05
N TYR A 386 -3.23 -0.97 9.16
CA TYR A 386 -1.89 -0.74 8.64
C TYR A 386 -1.79 0.61 7.90
N TYR A 387 -2.62 0.85 6.87
CA TYR A 387 -2.53 2.07 6.07
C TYR A 387 -2.96 3.32 6.82
N LEU A 388 -3.86 3.21 7.81
CA LEU A 388 -4.16 4.33 8.69
C LEU A 388 -2.91 4.77 9.47
N LEU A 389 -2.21 3.82 10.11
CA LEU A 389 -0.97 4.11 10.84
C LEU A 389 0.12 4.61 9.91
N GLU A 390 0.35 3.95 8.76
CA GLU A 390 1.31 4.40 7.76
C GLU A 390 1.04 5.85 7.35
N GLY A 391 -0.22 6.17 6.97
CA GLY A 391 -0.61 7.51 6.57
C GLY A 391 -0.41 8.57 7.66
N ILE A 392 -0.77 8.24 8.90
CA ILE A 392 -0.56 9.14 10.05
C ILE A 392 0.94 9.35 10.30
N LEU A 393 1.73 8.29 10.29
CA LEU A 393 3.17 8.38 10.53
C LEU A 393 3.90 9.15 9.42
N ARG A 394 3.48 9.01 8.16
CA ARG A 394 4.00 9.85 7.06
C ARG A 394 3.80 11.35 7.30
N VAL A 395 2.78 11.73 8.07
CA VAL A 395 2.55 13.12 8.46
C VAL A 395 3.32 13.50 9.70
N LEU A 396 3.37 12.64 10.72
CA LEU A 396 3.93 12.94 12.04
C LEU A 396 5.42 12.58 12.17
N ARG A 397 5.88 11.54 11.46
CA ARG A 397 7.22 10.94 11.55
C ARG A 397 7.73 10.48 10.17
N PRO A 398 7.81 11.37 9.17
CA PRO A 398 8.12 10.98 7.79
C PRO A 398 9.47 10.27 7.65
N GLN A 399 10.47 10.65 8.43
CA GLN A 399 11.81 10.03 8.39
C GLN A 399 11.80 8.58 8.90
N ASP A 400 11.01 8.27 9.94
CA ASP A 400 10.90 6.91 10.47
C ASP A 400 10.21 5.99 9.46
N VAL A 401 9.17 6.50 8.78
CA VAL A 401 8.48 5.75 7.72
C VAL A 401 9.39 5.54 6.52
N ASP A 402 10.16 6.55 6.10
CA ASP A 402 11.12 6.42 4.99
C ASP A 402 12.17 5.33 5.26
N ARG A 403 12.64 5.22 6.49
CA ARG A 403 13.53 4.12 6.89
C ARG A 403 12.90 2.75 6.72
N ALA A 404 11.59 2.63 6.95
CA ALA A 404 10.85 1.37 6.90
C ALA A 404 10.44 0.95 5.48
N ILE A 405 9.89 1.88 4.69
CA ILE A 405 9.25 1.56 3.41
C ILE A 405 9.87 2.24 2.19
N ASP A 406 10.95 3.01 2.37
CA ASP A 406 11.67 3.69 1.28
C ASP A 406 10.81 4.61 0.41
N LEU A 407 10.67 5.83 0.83
CA LEU A 407 9.93 6.86 0.11
C LEU A 407 10.78 7.62 -0.93
N SER A 408 12.03 7.21 -1.15
CA SER A 408 12.93 7.87 -2.08
C SER A 408 12.46 7.72 -3.53
N THR A 409 12.77 8.71 -4.35
CA THR A 409 12.60 8.66 -5.80
C THR A 409 13.95 8.38 -6.43
N THR A 410 14.03 7.35 -7.28
CA THR A 410 15.24 7.11 -8.08
C THR A 410 15.44 8.31 -9.02
N ARG A 411 16.62 8.87 -9.05
CA ARG A 411 16.99 10.00 -9.92
C ARG A 411 17.60 9.50 -11.22
#